data_50d3a030008edd68fc702c47a412c8d7
#
_entry.id   50d3a030008edd68fc702c47a412c8d7
#
_cell.length_a   1.000
_cell.length_b   1.000
_cell.length_c   1.000
_cell.angle_alpha   90.00
_cell.angle_beta   90.00
_cell.angle_gamma   90.00
#
_symmetry.space_group_name_H-M   'P 1'
#
loop_
_entity.id
_entity.type
_entity.pdbx_description
1 polymer ?
#
loop_
_entity_poly.entity_id
_entity_poly.type
_entity_poly.pdbx_seq_one_letter_code
_entity_poly.pdbx_strand_id
1 'polypeptide(L)'
;MSSVNTSILETFFRTHTALQYKKGDIIIRAGDTPSGALYLRSGFIRMNYTTDSGDMLVLHVFTPGSILPMPWIINDTPNRYYFEALTTVDVWRAPREHVLEFFHDHPDVEHALLSRMMHGFCGLMRRMEFLVFDSAYKKTVLLLLHYVKQFREVKKKCTLQLLLTHREIAAWIGTTRETASLQIEILKKKKLIAYDRRTITVPNVALLEGEIDSAVDLS
;
A
#
# COMPACT_ATOMS: atom_id res chain seq x y z
N MET A 1 13.56 -10.19 4.92
CA MET A 1 14.70 -9.87 5.82
C MET A 1 14.75 -10.95 6.89
N SER A 2 15.95 -11.35 7.31
CA SER A 2 16.08 -12.16 8.51
C SER A 2 15.61 -11.34 9.72
N SER A 3 15.16 -12.00 10.79
CA SER A 3 14.77 -11.33 12.04
C SER A 3 15.90 -10.46 12.62
N VAL A 4 17.14 -10.85 12.38
CA VAL A 4 18.36 -10.15 12.81
C VAL A 4 18.48 -8.78 12.14
N ASN A 5 18.35 -8.71 10.82
CA ASN A 5 18.49 -7.45 10.07
C ASN A 5 17.38 -6.45 10.40
N THR A 6 16.17 -6.93 10.71
CA THR A 6 15.07 -6.06 11.18
C THR A 6 15.40 -5.48 12.55
N SER A 7 15.97 -6.29 13.47
CA SER A 7 16.34 -5.85 14.81
C SER A 7 17.47 -4.81 14.80
N ILE A 8 18.46 -4.93 13.92
CA ILE A 8 19.57 -3.97 13.78
C ILE A 8 19.05 -2.62 13.29
N LEU A 9 18.21 -2.61 12.23
CA LEU A 9 17.54 -1.40 11.72
C LEU A 9 16.69 -0.73 12.79
N GLU A 10 15.90 -1.50 13.50
CA GLU A 10 15.02 -0.98 14.56
C GLU A 10 15.83 -0.36 15.70
N THR A 11 16.95 -0.99 16.08
CA THR A 11 17.86 -0.46 17.10
C THR A 11 18.48 0.86 16.67
N PHE A 12 18.92 0.99 15.42
CA PHE A 12 19.43 2.24 14.87
C PHE A 12 18.36 3.34 14.89
N PHE A 13 17.19 3.11 14.31
CA PHE A 13 16.16 4.16 14.22
C PHE A 13 15.58 4.55 15.59
N ARG A 14 15.56 3.65 16.56
CA ARG A 14 15.07 3.91 17.93
C ARG A 14 15.84 5.00 18.66
N THR A 15 17.07 5.27 18.28
CA THR A 15 17.90 6.35 18.87
C THR A 15 17.53 7.74 18.34
N HIS A 16 16.65 7.82 17.33
CA HIS A 16 16.26 9.06 16.65
C HIS A 16 14.86 9.55 17.06
N THR A 17 14.38 10.61 16.43
CA THR A 17 13.14 11.29 16.80
C THR A 17 11.91 10.42 16.57
N ALA A 18 11.14 10.13 17.62
CA ALA A 18 9.85 9.46 17.51
C ALA A 18 8.76 10.48 17.14
N LEU A 19 7.93 10.12 16.15
CA LEU A 19 6.80 10.92 15.69
C LEU A 19 5.56 10.04 15.56
N GLN A 20 4.40 10.64 15.78
CA GLN A 20 3.10 9.99 15.60
C GLN A 20 2.21 10.84 14.69
N TYR A 21 1.50 10.16 13.78
CA TYR A 21 0.54 10.77 12.88
C TYR A 21 -0.83 10.12 13.07
N LYS A 22 -1.88 10.92 12.98
CA LYS A 22 -3.27 10.43 13.02
C LYS A 22 -3.69 9.96 11.63
N LYS A 23 -4.70 9.10 11.58
CA LYS A 23 -5.33 8.72 10.31
C LYS A 23 -5.74 9.95 9.50
N GLY A 24 -5.31 10.00 8.23
CA GLY A 24 -5.56 11.09 7.29
C GLY A 24 -4.50 12.19 7.27
N ASP A 25 -3.54 12.17 8.20
CA ASP A 25 -2.44 13.15 8.18
C ASP A 25 -1.54 12.91 6.97
N ILE A 26 -1.12 14.00 6.33
CA ILE A 26 -0.10 13.96 5.27
C ILE A 26 1.27 14.02 5.93
N ILE A 27 2.02 12.94 5.79
CA ILE A 27 3.36 12.77 6.36
C ILE A 27 4.42 13.45 5.51
N ILE A 28 4.32 13.28 4.18
CA ILE A 28 5.18 13.94 3.18
C ILE A 28 4.29 14.42 2.04
N ARG A 29 4.42 15.69 1.64
CA ARG A 29 3.70 16.25 0.49
C ARG A 29 4.50 16.06 -0.80
N ALA A 30 3.79 15.97 -1.91
CA ALA A 30 4.42 16.02 -3.23
C ALA A 30 5.10 17.38 -3.41
N GLY A 31 6.34 17.37 -3.90
CA GLY A 31 7.17 18.56 -4.08
C GLY A 31 7.98 18.97 -2.86
N ASP A 32 7.64 18.53 -1.66
CA ASP A 32 8.41 18.86 -0.46
C ASP A 32 9.69 18.01 -0.39
N THR A 33 10.77 18.62 0.08
CA THR A 33 11.96 17.88 0.49
C THR A 33 11.67 17.18 1.83
N PRO A 34 11.82 15.86 1.91
CA PRO A 34 11.60 15.12 3.16
C PRO A 34 12.50 15.65 4.29
N SER A 35 11.97 15.79 5.48
CA SER A 35 12.71 16.29 6.65
C SER A 35 13.62 15.23 7.31
N GLY A 36 13.73 14.05 6.71
CA GLY A 36 14.53 12.92 7.14
C GLY A 36 13.98 11.59 6.64
N ALA A 37 14.74 10.53 6.86
CA ALA A 37 14.33 9.16 6.59
C ALA A 37 13.40 8.68 7.71
N LEU A 38 12.28 8.06 7.34
CA LEU A 38 11.28 7.55 8.26
C LEU A 38 11.33 6.02 8.31
N TYR A 39 11.39 5.46 9.50
CA TYR A 39 11.17 4.04 9.74
C TYR A 39 9.78 3.82 10.33
N LEU A 40 8.94 3.06 9.64
CA LEU A 40 7.57 2.78 10.05
C LEU A 40 7.55 1.68 11.12
N ARG A 41 7.18 2.05 12.36
CA ARG A 41 7.05 1.13 13.50
C ARG A 41 5.70 0.43 13.52
N SER A 42 4.65 1.20 13.38
CA SER A 42 3.27 0.70 13.44
C SER A 42 2.35 1.49 12.52
N GLY A 43 1.23 0.88 12.15
CA GLY A 43 0.27 1.47 11.23
C GLY A 43 0.60 1.24 9.75
N PHE A 44 -0.09 1.97 8.89
CA PHE A 44 0.03 1.85 7.43
C PHE A 44 0.11 3.24 6.81
N ILE A 45 1.03 3.41 5.85
CA ILE A 45 1.22 4.65 5.10
C ILE A 45 0.92 4.37 3.63
N ARG A 46 0.03 5.16 3.04
CA ARG A 46 -0.30 5.11 1.62
C ARG A 46 0.57 6.10 0.85
N MET A 47 1.22 5.65 -0.23
CA MET A 47 1.82 6.52 -1.23
C MET A 47 0.86 6.67 -2.40
N ASN A 48 0.51 7.90 -2.73
CA ASN A 48 -0.39 8.19 -3.84
C ASN A 48 0.16 9.32 -4.73
N TYR A 49 -0.29 9.29 -5.99
CA TYR A 49 -0.17 10.38 -6.94
C TYR A 49 -1.53 11.03 -7.10
N THR A 50 -1.56 12.34 -7.15
CA THR A 50 -2.80 13.11 -7.41
C THR A 50 -2.54 14.01 -8.61
N THR A 51 -3.45 13.96 -9.60
CA THR A 51 -3.42 14.82 -10.77
C THR A 51 -3.93 16.23 -10.43
N ASP A 52 -3.71 17.19 -11.33
CA ASP A 52 -4.25 18.55 -11.20
C ASP A 52 -5.79 18.57 -11.21
N SER A 53 -6.44 17.60 -11.85
CA SER A 53 -7.89 17.38 -11.81
C SER A 53 -8.42 16.82 -10.48
N GLY A 54 -7.52 16.41 -9.58
CA GLY A 54 -7.86 15.83 -8.29
C GLY A 54 -8.10 14.32 -8.32
N ASP A 55 -7.82 13.66 -9.45
CA ASP A 55 -7.83 12.20 -9.53
C ASP A 55 -6.66 11.62 -8.77
N MET A 56 -6.89 10.56 -8.01
CA MET A 56 -5.90 9.93 -7.18
C MET A 56 -5.61 8.51 -7.65
N LEU A 57 -4.32 8.17 -7.75
CA LEU A 57 -3.86 6.80 -7.94
C LEU A 57 -3.03 6.36 -6.74
N VAL A 58 -3.45 5.29 -6.08
CA VAL A 58 -2.67 4.65 -5.03
C VAL A 58 -1.53 3.87 -5.67
N LEU A 59 -0.29 4.17 -5.30
CA LEU A 59 0.89 3.51 -5.85
C LEU A 59 1.38 2.38 -4.94
N HIS A 60 1.42 2.61 -3.63
CA HIS A 60 1.92 1.63 -2.68
C HIS A 60 1.33 1.84 -1.28
N VAL A 61 1.29 0.78 -0.46
CA VAL A 61 1.03 0.87 0.98
C VAL A 61 2.20 0.28 1.72
N PHE A 62 2.84 1.12 2.53
CA PHE A 62 3.93 0.73 3.41
C PHE A 62 3.40 0.08 4.68
N THR A 63 4.07 -0.96 5.10
CA THR A 63 3.80 -1.74 6.31
C THR A 63 4.92 -1.57 7.34
N PRO A 64 4.72 -1.92 8.60
CA PRO A 64 5.77 -1.86 9.62
C PRO A 64 7.09 -2.50 9.15
N GLY A 65 8.21 -1.88 9.51
CA GLY A 65 9.55 -2.21 9.04
C GLY A 65 9.95 -1.57 7.70
N SER A 66 9.10 -0.74 7.09
CA SER A 66 9.44 0.02 5.88
C SER A 66 10.25 1.26 6.22
N ILE A 67 11.21 1.59 5.33
CA ILE A 67 11.97 2.86 5.33
C ILE A 67 11.50 3.68 4.13
N LEU A 68 11.23 4.97 4.34
CA LEU A 68 10.70 5.86 3.30
C LEU A 68 11.17 7.31 3.49
N PRO A 69 11.25 8.08 2.38
CA PRO A 69 11.17 7.66 0.99
C PRO A 69 12.55 7.23 0.45
N MET A 70 12.72 5.96 0.11
CA MET A 70 14.02 5.38 -0.31
C MET A 70 14.67 6.10 -1.51
N PRO A 71 13.93 6.51 -2.59
CA PRO A 71 14.56 7.21 -3.71
C PRO A 71 15.24 8.52 -3.30
N TRP A 72 14.67 9.26 -2.34
CA TRP A 72 15.29 10.47 -1.81
C TRP A 72 16.47 10.14 -0.89
N ILE A 73 16.33 9.10 -0.04
CA ILE A 73 17.41 8.70 0.87
C ILE A 73 18.68 8.35 0.08
N ILE A 74 18.55 7.52 -0.95
CA ILE A 74 19.72 7.00 -1.70
C ILE A 74 20.23 8.00 -2.73
N ASN A 75 19.35 8.55 -3.58
CA ASN A 75 19.72 9.29 -4.78
C ASN A 75 19.38 10.78 -4.71
N ASP A 76 18.86 11.28 -3.59
CA ASP A 76 18.33 12.64 -3.47
C ASP A 76 17.24 12.97 -4.51
N THR A 77 16.51 11.94 -4.96
CA THR A 77 15.46 12.11 -5.96
C THR A 77 14.31 12.94 -5.38
N PRO A 78 13.91 14.05 -6.03
CA PRO A 78 12.80 14.87 -5.56
C PRO A 78 11.51 14.07 -5.35
N ASN A 79 10.84 14.30 -4.23
CA ASN A 79 9.60 13.61 -3.93
C ASN A 79 8.45 14.15 -4.80
N ARG A 80 7.74 13.26 -5.51
CA ARG A 80 6.60 13.59 -6.38
C ARG A 80 5.28 13.03 -5.85
N TYR A 81 5.27 12.43 -4.67
CA TYR A 81 4.15 11.67 -4.15
C TYR A 81 3.69 12.18 -2.79
N TYR A 82 2.42 11.97 -2.49
CA TYR A 82 1.88 12.16 -1.15
C TYR A 82 2.03 10.87 -0.34
N PHE A 83 2.48 11.00 0.90
CA PHE A 83 2.49 9.93 1.88
C PHE A 83 1.47 10.26 2.97
N GLU A 84 0.45 9.45 3.10
CA GLU A 84 -0.70 9.69 3.98
C GLU A 84 -0.88 8.53 4.95
N ALA A 85 -1.16 8.84 6.20
CA ALA A 85 -1.45 7.88 7.25
C ALA A 85 -2.84 7.25 7.05
N LEU A 86 -2.91 5.93 6.77
CA LEU A 86 -4.17 5.18 6.66
C LEU A 86 -4.76 4.79 8.01
N THR A 87 -3.93 4.69 9.02
CA THR A 87 -4.27 4.42 10.42
C THR A 87 -3.53 5.41 11.29
N THR A 88 -3.59 5.30 12.62
CA THR A 88 -2.57 5.90 13.48
C THR A 88 -1.22 5.27 13.12
N VAL A 89 -0.20 6.09 12.94
CA VAL A 89 1.13 5.71 12.46
C VAL A 89 2.18 6.19 13.45
N ASP A 90 3.03 5.28 13.91
CA ASP A 90 4.24 5.62 14.67
C ASP A 90 5.47 5.41 13.80
N VAL A 91 6.34 6.41 13.74
CA VAL A 91 7.60 6.36 12.99
C VAL A 91 8.76 6.86 13.84
N TRP A 92 9.97 6.44 13.50
CA TRP A 92 11.20 7.13 13.87
C TRP A 92 11.75 7.87 12.68
N ARG A 93 12.25 9.10 12.90
CA ARG A 93 12.86 9.93 11.87
C ARG A 93 14.33 10.12 12.15
N ALA A 94 15.19 9.74 11.20
CA ALA A 94 16.62 9.94 11.23
C ALA A 94 17.07 10.94 10.14
N PRO A 95 18.13 11.73 10.36
CA PRO A 95 18.79 12.48 9.30
C PRO A 95 19.22 11.55 8.16
N ARG A 96 19.15 12.04 6.91
CA ARG A 96 19.51 11.26 5.71
C ARG A 96 20.94 10.74 5.81
N GLU A 97 21.85 11.61 6.20
CA GLU A 97 23.30 11.36 6.29
C GLU A 97 23.58 10.19 7.25
N HIS A 98 22.93 10.19 8.42
CA HIS A 98 23.09 9.11 9.40
C HIS A 98 22.63 7.75 8.85
N VAL A 99 21.58 7.74 8.02
CA VAL A 99 21.06 6.51 7.40
C VAL A 99 22.03 5.99 6.34
N LEU A 100 22.64 6.90 5.56
CA LEU A 100 23.66 6.52 4.56
C LEU A 100 24.94 5.98 5.22
N GLU A 101 25.41 6.62 6.29
CA GLU A 101 26.53 6.11 7.09
C GLU A 101 26.21 4.72 7.67
N PHE A 102 25.00 4.58 8.25
CA PHE A 102 24.56 3.28 8.77
C PHE A 102 24.53 2.18 7.70
N PHE A 103 24.09 2.46 6.48
CA PHE A 103 24.12 1.49 5.37
C PHE A 103 25.55 1.15 4.96
N HIS A 104 26.43 2.14 4.92
CA HIS A 104 27.86 1.92 4.63
C HIS A 104 28.50 0.97 5.65
N ASP A 105 28.18 1.12 6.93
CA ASP A 105 28.73 0.30 8.02
C ASP A 105 28.06 -1.07 8.14
N HIS A 106 26.88 -1.24 7.51
CA HIS A 106 26.09 -2.49 7.59
C HIS A 106 25.66 -2.97 6.19
N PRO A 107 26.61 -3.42 5.34
CA PRO A 107 26.33 -3.82 3.97
C PRO A 107 25.40 -5.05 3.86
N ASP A 108 25.33 -5.89 4.88
CA ASP A 108 24.38 -7.00 4.98
C ASP A 108 22.92 -6.51 5.13
N VAL A 109 22.73 -5.43 5.87
CA VAL A 109 21.39 -4.77 6.01
C VAL A 109 21.01 -4.10 4.71
N GLU A 110 21.95 -3.38 4.07
CA GLU A 110 21.75 -2.75 2.77
C GLU A 110 21.35 -3.79 1.70
N HIS A 111 22.07 -4.91 1.62
CA HIS A 111 21.76 -6.00 0.70
C HIS A 111 20.36 -6.60 0.96
N ALA A 112 19.99 -6.78 2.22
CA ALA A 112 18.66 -7.28 2.58
C ALA A 112 17.54 -6.29 2.18
N LEU A 113 17.79 -4.97 2.31
CA LEU A 113 16.89 -3.93 1.84
C LEU A 113 16.78 -3.93 0.31
N LEU A 114 17.90 -4.04 -0.41
CA LEU A 114 17.90 -4.14 -1.87
C LEU A 114 17.08 -5.36 -2.34
N SER A 115 17.27 -6.52 -1.74
CA SER A 115 16.47 -7.72 -2.04
C SER A 115 14.97 -7.48 -1.83
N ARG A 116 14.60 -6.83 -0.73
CA ARG A 116 13.20 -6.45 -0.46
C ARG A 116 12.65 -5.46 -1.50
N MET A 117 13.45 -4.48 -1.92
CA MET A 117 13.09 -3.52 -2.96
C MET A 117 12.85 -4.22 -4.31
N MET A 118 13.70 -5.19 -4.67
CA MET A 118 13.53 -6.00 -5.88
C MET A 118 12.23 -6.82 -5.87
N HIS A 119 11.88 -7.42 -4.74
CA HIS A 119 10.58 -8.08 -4.59
C HIS A 119 9.39 -7.09 -4.74
N GLY A 120 9.51 -5.89 -4.14
CA GLY A 120 8.54 -4.82 -4.31
C GLY A 120 8.41 -4.36 -5.77
N PHE A 121 9.54 -4.25 -6.47
CA PHE A 121 9.59 -3.90 -7.89
C PHE A 121 8.87 -4.95 -8.76
N CYS A 122 9.13 -6.24 -8.54
CA CYS A 122 8.38 -7.31 -9.22
C CYS A 122 6.87 -7.23 -8.95
N GLY A 123 6.48 -6.89 -7.72
CA GLY A 123 5.08 -6.64 -7.37
C GLY A 123 4.48 -5.45 -8.12
N LEU A 124 5.26 -4.36 -8.28
CA LEU A 124 4.85 -3.20 -9.06
C LEU A 124 4.68 -3.53 -10.54
N MET A 125 5.58 -4.31 -11.14
CA MET A 125 5.48 -4.76 -12.54
C MET A 125 4.17 -5.55 -12.77
N ARG A 126 3.85 -6.52 -11.92
CA ARG A 126 2.58 -7.26 -11.98
C ARG A 126 1.38 -6.33 -11.83
N ARG A 127 1.49 -5.32 -11.00
CA ARG A 127 0.43 -4.33 -10.85
C ARG A 127 0.26 -3.47 -12.09
N MET A 128 1.33 -3.13 -12.81
CA MET A 128 1.23 -2.43 -14.09
C MET A 128 0.51 -3.29 -15.13
N GLU A 129 0.86 -4.58 -15.25
CA GLU A 129 0.14 -5.53 -16.11
C GLU A 129 -1.36 -5.53 -15.78
N PHE A 130 -1.69 -5.69 -14.51
CA PHE A 130 -3.05 -5.61 -14.01
C PHE A 130 -3.76 -4.29 -14.36
N LEU A 131 -3.11 -3.13 -14.18
CA LEU A 131 -3.72 -1.83 -14.48
C LEU A 131 -3.92 -1.58 -15.97
N VAL A 132 -3.12 -2.19 -16.83
CA VAL A 132 -3.18 -2.00 -18.30
C VAL A 132 -4.16 -2.99 -18.93
N PHE A 133 -4.05 -4.27 -18.64
CA PHE A 133 -4.71 -5.32 -19.42
C PHE A 133 -6.03 -5.83 -18.81
N ASP A 134 -6.24 -5.69 -17.50
CA ASP A 134 -7.45 -6.21 -16.88
C ASP A 134 -8.65 -5.26 -17.02
N SER A 135 -9.85 -5.83 -17.09
CA SER A 135 -11.10 -5.06 -17.05
C SER A 135 -11.33 -4.42 -15.67
N ALA A 136 -12.11 -3.35 -15.60
CA ALA A 136 -12.47 -2.71 -14.32
C ALA A 136 -13.14 -3.70 -13.35
N TYR A 137 -13.90 -4.66 -13.87
CA TYR A 137 -14.51 -5.74 -13.10
C TYR A 137 -13.45 -6.61 -12.42
N LYS A 138 -12.54 -7.18 -13.22
CA LYS A 138 -11.47 -8.05 -12.74
C LYS A 138 -10.56 -7.32 -11.76
N LYS A 139 -10.22 -6.04 -12.05
CA LYS A 139 -9.48 -5.16 -11.14
C LYS A 139 -10.16 -5.03 -9.79
N THR A 140 -11.49 -4.85 -9.77
CA THR A 140 -12.25 -4.73 -8.52
C THR A 140 -12.23 -6.04 -7.73
N VAL A 141 -12.43 -7.18 -8.40
CA VAL A 141 -12.36 -8.51 -7.77
C VAL A 141 -10.99 -8.77 -7.14
N LEU A 142 -9.92 -8.52 -7.90
CA LEU A 142 -8.53 -8.74 -7.44
C LEU A 142 -8.18 -7.81 -6.26
N LEU A 143 -8.63 -6.55 -6.29
CA LEU A 143 -8.47 -5.63 -5.16
C LEU A 143 -9.13 -6.17 -3.89
N LEU A 144 -10.37 -6.62 -4.00
CA LEU A 144 -11.09 -7.18 -2.85
C LEU A 144 -10.42 -8.43 -2.30
N LEU A 145 -9.95 -9.33 -3.17
CA LEU A 145 -9.20 -10.52 -2.77
C LEU A 145 -7.86 -10.18 -2.10
N HIS A 146 -7.15 -9.16 -2.59
CA HIS A 146 -5.93 -8.67 -1.95
C HIS A 146 -6.18 -8.23 -0.52
N TYR A 147 -7.22 -7.42 -0.30
CA TYR A 147 -7.61 -6.99 1.04
C TYR A 147 -8.05 -8.17 1.91
N VAL A 148 -8.82 -9.12 1.36
CA VAL A 148 -9.22 -10.33 2.08
C VAL A 148 -8.00 -11.10 2.58
N LYS A 149 -6.98 -11.29 1.73
CA LYS A 149 -5.74 -12.00 2.11
C LYS A 149 -4.99 -11.28 3.22
N GLN A 150 -4.78 -9.96 3.08
CA GLN A 150 -4.09 -9.17 4.10
C GLN A 150 -4.77 -9.17 5.47
N PHE A 151 -6.11 -9.11 5.50
CA PHE A 151 -6.85 -9.04 6.77
C PHE A 151 -7.19 -10.41 7.36
N ARG A 152 -7.15 -11.50 6.55
CA ARG A 152 -7.33 -12.87 7.04
C ARG A 152 -6.21 -13.32 7.96
N GLU A 153 -4.98 -12.85 7.73
CA GLU A 153 -3.84 -13.10 8.62
C GLU A 153 -4.00 -12.44 9.99
N VAL A 154 -4.80 -11.36 10.08
CA VAL A 154 -5.01 -10.60 11.31
C VAL A 154 -6.25 -11.06 12.11
N LYS A 155 -7.28 -11.61 11.46
CA LYS A 155 -8.54 -12.04 12.12
C LYS A 155 -9.06 -13.35 11.52
N LYS A 156 -9.04 -14.42 12.30
CA LYS A 156 -9.57 -15.77 11.97
C LYS A 156 -11.10 -15.82 11.69
N LYS A 157 -11.75 -14.77 11.20
CA LYS A 157 -13.20 -14.77 10.89
C LYS A 157 -13.47 -14.82 9.39
N CYS A 158 -14.44 -15.65 8.99
CA CYS A 158 -14.84 -15.87 7.59
C CYS A 158 -15.55 -14.69 6.91
N THR A 159 -15.92 -13.65 7.64
CA THR A 159 -16.59 -12.47 7.10
C THR A 159 -15.67 -11.26 7.30
N LEU A 160 -15.16 -10.72 6.20
CA LEU A 160 -14.28 -9.58 6.21
C LEU A 160 -15.08 -8.31 5.95
N GLN A 161 -14.96 -7.34 6.85
CA GLN A 161 -15.51 -5.99 6.68
C GLN A 161 -14.37 -5.06 6.24
N LEU A 162 -14.44 -4.59 5.00
CA LEU A 162 -13.49 -3.63 4.43
C LEU A 162 -14.13 -2.24 4.44
N LEU A 163 -13.47 -1.29 5.07
CA LEU A 163 -13.88 0.12 5.02
C LEU A 163 -13.27 0.76 3.76
N LEU A 164 -13.97 0.65 2.64
CA LEU A 164 -13.56 1.20 1.36
C LEU A 164 -14.68 2.02 0.73
N THR A 165 -14.40 3.26 0.39
CA THR A 165 -15.28 4.08 -0.42
C THR A 165 -15.11 3.78 -1.90
N HIS A 166 -16.11 4.08 -2.73
CA HIS A 166 -16.00 3.96 -4.21
C HIS A 166 -14.84 4.81 -4.76
N ARG A 167 -14.53 5.95 -4.15
CA ARG A 167 -13.39 6.79 -4.52
C ARG A 167 -12.05 6.10 -4.23
N GLU A 168 -11.94 5.43 -3.10
CA GLU A 168 -10.74 4.66 -2.76
C GLU A 168 -10.57 3.46 -3.68
N ILE A 169 -11.66 2.73 -3.98
CA ILE A 169 -11.63 1.63 -4.95
C ILE A 169 -11.16 2.14 -6.32
N ALA A 170 -11.75 3.24 -6.81
CA ALA A 170 -11.37 3.87 -8.06
C ALA A 170 -9.88 4.23 -8.11
N ALA A 171 -9.36 4.83 -7.03
CA ALA A 171 -7.95 5.19 -6.89
C ALA A 171 -7.01 3.96 -6.89
N TRP A 172 -7.48 2.82 -6.38
CA TRP A 172 -6.71 1.58 -6.37
C TRP A 172 -6.63 0.90 -7.73
N ILE A 173 -7.75 0.90 -8.48
CA ILE A 173 -7.86 0.20 -9.77
C ILE A 173 -7.62 1.11 -10.97
N GLY A 174 -7.26 2.38 -10.74
CA GLY A 174 -6.93 3.35 -11.79
C GLY A 174 -8.13 3.65 -12.71
N THR A 175 -9.30 3.97 -12.13
CA THR A 175 -10.52 4.25 -12.88
C THR A 175 -11.31 5.40 -12.25
N THR A 176 -12.44 5.79 -12.87
CA THR A 176 -13.33 6.81 -12.30
C THR A 176 -14.19 6.24 -11.16
N ARG A 177 -14.67 7.12 -10.28
CA ARG A 177 -15.59 6.75 -9.19
C ARG A 177 -16.86 6.08 -9.71
N GLU A 178 -17.40 6.58 -10.82
CA GLU A 178 -18.61 6.07 -11.48
C GLU A 178 -18.39 4.63 -11.95
N THR A 179 -17.26 4.36 -12.61
CA THR A 179 -16.88 3.01 -13.05
C THR A 179 -16.74 2.07 -11.85
N ALA A 180 -16.02 2.49 -10.80
CA ALA A 180 -15.88 1.69 -9.58
C ALA A 180 -17.24 1.39 -8.93
N SER A 181 -18.13 2.40 -8.88
CA SER A 181 -19.50 2.26 -8.36
C SER A 181 -20.29 1.21 -9.14
N LEU A 182 -20.20 1.24 -10.48
CA LEU A 182 -20.85 0.26 -11.35
C LEU A 182 -20.36 -1.17 -11.06
N GLN A 183 -19.04 -1.37 -10.89
CA GLN A 183 -18.48 -2.68 -10.60
C GLN A 183 -18.95 -3.22 -9.24
N ILE A 184 -19.02 -2.37 -8.22
CA ILE A 184 -19.55 -2.74 -6.91
C ILE A 184 -21.03 -3.16 -7.00
N GLU A 185 -21.85 -2.45 -7.78
CA GLU A 185 -23.25 -2.86 -7.98
C GLU A 185 -23.40 -4.18 -8.73
N ILE A 186 -22.53 -4.46 -9.72
CA ILE A 186 -22.48 -5.77 -10.40
C ILE A 186 -22.15 -6.89 -9.40
N LEU A 187 -21.12 -6.71 -8.58
CA LEU A 187 -20.72 -7.70 -7.57
C LEU A 187 -21.82 -7.93 -6.51
N LYS A 188 -22.54 -6.88 -6.11
CA LYS A 188 -23.71 -6.98 -5.23
C LYS A 188 -24.85 -7.79 -5.86
N LYS A 189 -25.19 -7.50 -7.13
CA LYS A 189 -26.22 -8.24 -7.87
C LYS A 189 -25.89 -9.74 -8.00
N LYS A 190 -24.60 -10.07 -8.17
CA LYS A 190 -24.10 -11.44 -8.16
C LYS A 190 -24.03 -12.07 -6.75
N LYS A 191 -24.36 -11.33 -5.70
CA LYS A 191 -24.28 -11.74 -4.29
C LYS A 191 -22.87 -12.16 -3.84
N LEU A 192 -21.84 -11.67 -4.52
CA LEU A 192 -20.44 -11.93 -4.19
C LEU A 192 -19.96 -11.04 -3.04
N ILE A 193 -20.58 -9.86 -2.90
CA ILE A 193 -20.35 -8.92 -1.81
C ILE A 193 -21.68 -8.37 -1.28
N ALA A 194 -21.65 -7.91 -0.03
CA ALA A 194 -22.62 -6.95 0.51
C ALA A 194 -21.91 -5.61 0.72
N TYR A 195 -22.58 -4.51 0.41
CA TYR A 195 -22.04 -3.16 0.58
C TYR A 195 -23.04 -2.29 1.35
N ASP A 196 -22.64 -1.83 2.51
CA ASP A 196 -23.42 -0.93 3.36
C ASP A 196 -22.54 0.21 3.89
N ARG A 197 -22.93 1.45 3.64
CA ARG A 197 -22.38 2.74 4.14
C ARG A 197 -20.86 2.94 4.01
N ARG A 198 -20.07 2.19 3.41
CA ARG A 198 -18.61 2.15 3.24
C ARG A 198 -17.99 0.82 3.67
N THR A 199 -18.83 -0.12 4.12
CA THR A 199 -18.35 -1.43 4.54
C THR A 199 -18.66 -2.44 3.44
N ILE A 200 -17.63 -3.07 2.91
CA ILE A 200 -17.75 -4.21 2.00
C ILE A 200 -17.60 -5.48 2.83
N THR A 201 -18.58 -6.34 2.72
CA THR A 201 -18.54 -7.68 3.31
C THR A 201 -18.42 -8.70 2.19
N VAL A 202 -17.44 -9.60 2.28
CA VAL A 202 -17.26 -10.73 1.37
C VAL A 202 -17.73 -12.00 2.08
N PRO A 203 -18.95 -12.52 1.75
CA PRO A 203 -19.53 -13.68 2.45
C PRO A 203 -18.77 -14.97 2.15
N ASN A 204 -18.34 -15.16 0.91
CA ASN A 204 -17.63 -16.34 0.46
C ASN A 204 -16.49 -15.97 -0.48
N VAL A 205 -15.26 -16.17 -0.01
CA VAL A 205 -14.04 -15.83 -0.76
C VAL A 205 -13.83 -16.73 -1.96
N ALA A 206 -14.17 -18.03 -1.88
CA ALA A 206 -13.99 -18.96 -2.98
C ALA A 206 -14.88 -18.60 -4.19
N LEU A 207 -16.09 -18.09 -3.96
CA LEU A 207 -16.93 -17.59 -5.05
C LEU A 207 -16.33 -16.35 -5.72
N LEU A 208 -15.71 -15.47 -4.95
CA LEU A 208 -15.04 -14.30 -5.50
C LEU A 208 -13.77 -14.69 -6.27
N GLU A 209 -13.02 -15.71 -5.82
CA GLU A 209 -11.88 -16.27 -6.54
C GLU A 209 -12.28 -16.88 -7.88
N GLY A 210 -13.41 -17.58 -7.94
CA GLY A 210 -13.95 -18.17 -9.18
C GLY A 210 -14.30 -17.13 -10.26
N GLU A 211 -14.51 -15.85 -9.91
CA GLU A 211 -14.73 -14.80 -10.91
C GLU A 211 -13.47 -14.43 -11.71
N ILE A 212 -12.28 -14.78 -11.22
CA ILE A 212 -11.03 -14.55 -11.93
C ILE A 212 -10.84 -15.60 -13.02
N ASP A 213 -11.13 -16.87 -12.71
CA ASP A 213 -10.97 -17.99 -13.65
C ASP A 213 -11.98 -17.92 -14.78
N SER A 214 -13.23 -17.50 -14.48
CA SER A 214 -14.29 -17.33 -15.48
C SER A 214 -14.07 -16.14 -16.43
N ALA A 215 -13.24 -15.16 -16.06
CA ALA A 215 -12.93 -14.02 -16.91
C ALA A 215 -11.85 -14.31 -17.97
N VAL A 216 -11.14 -15.44 -17.85
CA VAL A 216 -10.15 -15.90 -18.83
C VAL A 216 -10.85 -16.61 -20.00
N ASP A 217 -12.03 -17.17 -19.81
CA ASP A 217 -12.79 -17.90 -20.86
C ASP A 217 -13.63 -16.97 -21.76
N LEU A 218 -13.61 -15.66 -21.58
CA LEU A 218 -14.38 -14.69 -22.37
C LEU A 218 -13.51 -13.78 -23.27
N SER A 219 -12.23 -14.14 -23.50
CA SER A 219 -11.30 -13.43 -24.41
C SER A 219 -11.04 -14.18 -25.70
#